data_e52bdc84f7598f5e557145a156d67870
#
_entry.id   e52bdc84f7598f5e557145a156d67870
#
_cell.length_a   1.000
_cell.length_b   1.000
_cell.length_c   1.000
_cell.angle_alpha   90.00
_cell.angle_beta   90.00
_cell.angle_gamma   90.00
#
_symmetry.space_group_name_H-M   'P 1'
#
loop_
_entity.id
_entity.type
_entity.pdbx_description
1 polymer ?
#
loop_
_entity_poly.entity_id
_entity_poly.type
_entity_poly.pdbx_seq_one_letter_code
_entity_poly.pdbx_strand_id
1 'polypeptide(L)'
;MSEVLLTETFRSTSGDVRWGRVGEDGQEPVVLCHGTPFSSYVWRGIAQALAGTGRYQVFVWDMPGYGESDMHTGQDVSLAAQGRVLAELLTRWELHEPSVVAHDFGGAVSLRAHLLHGARYRALALVDPVALAPWGSPSFRLLGRHADVFEQLPSALHRALVREYVSSVGGPGLHPAVIDRLVEPWLGEHGQSAFYRQIAQADQAHTDEIQDRYGEIGIPVLVCWGEDDGWIPLAKGRELAARIPGARFEPITSAGHLVQEDNPAELTAVLMDFLREHAA
;
A
#
# COMPACT_ATOMS: atom_id res chain seq x y z
N MET A 1 10.29 -15.17 10.43
CA MET A 1 9.24 -15.46 9.40
C MET A 1 9.91 -15.34 8.04
N SER A 2 9.67 -16.28 7.14
CA SER A 2 10.20 -16.21 5.76
C SER A 2 9.47 -15.10 5.00
N GLU A 3 10.24 -14.30 4.29
CA GLU A 3 9.72 -13.29 3.36
C GLU A 3 9.00 -13.98 2.19
N VAL A 4 7.94 -13.39 1.67
CA VAL A 4 7.35 -13.84 0.41
C VAL A 4 8.26 -13.38 -0.71
N LEU A 5 8.85 -14.32 -1.43
CA LEU A 5 9.77 -14.00 -2.51
C LEU A 5 9.01 -13.50 -3.75
N LEU A 6 9.46 -12.39 -4.32
CA LEU A 6 8.95 -11.85 -5.58
C LEU A 6 9.68 -12.54 -6.75
N THR A 7 9.28 -13.77 -7.06
CA THR A 7 9.96 -14.61 -8.06
C THR A 7 9.59 -14.29 -9.50
N GLU A 8 8.47 -13.62 -9.70
CA GLU A 8 7.89 -13.37 -11.01
C GLU A 8 8.07 -11.90 -11.43
N THR A 9 8.05 -11.68 -12.74
CA THR A 9 8.10 -10.34 -13.34
C THR A 9 6.94 -10.17 -14.32
N PHE A 10 6.28 -9.02 -14.24
CA PHE A 10 5.25 -8.59 -15.19
C PHE A 10 5.66 -7.27 -15.83
N ARG A 11 5.66 -7.21 -17.16
CA ARG A 11 5.94 -6.00 -17.90
C ARG A 11 4.67 -5.16 -18.01
N SER A 12 4.59 -4.13 -17.19
CA SER A 12 3.47 -3.19 -17.15
C SER A 12 3.69 -1.98 -18.05
N THR A 13 2.66 -1.13 -18.15
CA THR A 13 2.76 0.17 -18.82
C THR A 13 3.72 1.15 -18.13
N SER A 14 4.11 0.90 -16.88
CA SER A 14 5.00 1.75 -16.07
C SER A 14 6.34 1.08 -15.71
N GLY A 15 6.74 0.00 -16.42
CA GLY A 15 7.97 -0.73 -16.18
C GLY A 15 7.74 -2.15 -15.66
N ASP A 16 8.82 -2.87 -15.40
CA ASP A 16 8.76 -4.24 -14.91
C ASP A 16 8.36 -4.26 -13.43
N VAL A 17 7.32 -5.02 -13.13
CA VAL A 17 6.75 -5.20 -11.79
C VAL A 17 7.16 -6.54 -11.23
N ARG A 18 7.76 -6.52 -10.05
CA ARG A 18 8.09 -7.74 -9.30
C ARG A 18 6.89 -8.16 -8.46
N TRP A 19 6.55 -9.45 -8.52
CA TRP A 19 5.45 -10.00 -7.76
C TRP A 19 5.72 -11.46 -7.36
N GLY A 20 4.95 -11.93 -6.39
CA GLY A 20 4.99 -13.31 -5.93
C GLY A 20 3.67 -13.74 -5.33
N ARG A 21 3.56 -15.03 -5.02
CA ARG A 21 2.38 -15.58 -4.36
C ARG A 21 2.76 -16.64 -3.33
N VAL A 22 1.89 -16.83 -2.36
CA VAL A 22 1.99 -17.89 -1.35
C VAL A 22 0.61 -18.53 -1.14
N GLY A 23 0.58 -19.82 -0.87
CA GLY A 23 -0.64 -20.64 -0.87
C GLY A 23 -0.73 -21.52 -2.11
N GLU A 24 -1.76 -22.37 -2.16
CA GLU A 24 -1.93 -23.36 -3.22
C GLU A 24 -2.85 -22.85 -4.33
N ASP A 25 -2.67 -23.35 -5.55
CA ASP A 25 -3.55 -23.03 -6.67
C ASP A 25 -5.00 -23.49 -6.39
N GLY A 26 -5.95 -22.64 -6.77
CA GLY A 26 -7.39 -22.91 -6.56
C GLY A 26 -7.95 -22.47 -5.22
N GLN A 27 -7.10 -21.95 -4.31
CA GLN A 27 -7.56 -21.28 -3.09
C GLN A 27 -8.13 -19.89 -3.41
N GLU A 28 -8.87 -19.30 -2.46
CA GLU A 28 -9.45 -17.96 -2.63
C GLU A 28 -8.36 -16.89 -2.80
N PRO A 29 -8.37 -16.09 -3.89
CA PRO A 29 -7.32 -15.13 -4.13
C PRO A 29 -7.47 -13.88 -3.26
N VAL A 30 -6.37 -13.50 -2.62
CA VAL A 30 -6.22 -12.26 -1.87
C VAL A 30 -5.03 -11.48 -2.42
N VAL A 31 -5.22 -10.21 -2.78
CA VAL A 31 -4.18 -9.32 -3.29
C VAL A 31 -3.81 -8.31 -2.22
N LEU A 32 -2.53 -8.20 -1.89
CA LEU A 32 -2.02 -7.25 -0.90
C LEU A 32 -1.30 -6.10 -1.62
N CYS A 33 -1.78 -4.87 -1.39
CA CYS A 33 -1.21 -3.65 -1.97
C CYS A 33 -0.52 -2.83 -0.89
N HIS A 34 0.80 -2.59 -1.03
CA HIS A 34 1.57 -1.77 -0.11
C HIS A 34 1.39 -0.27 -0.36
N GLY A 35 1.92 0.57 0.51
CA GLY A 35 1.94 2.02 0.40
C GLY A 35 3.33 2.63 0.27
N THR A 36 3.40 3.96 0.35
CA THR A 36 4.65 4.72 0.28
C THR A 36 5.23 4.99 1.68
N PRO A 37 6.55 5.00 1.86
CA PRO A 37 7.62 4.57 0.96
C PRO A 37 8.03 3.11 1.22
N PHE A 38 7.06 2.22 1.23
CA PHE A 38 7.24 0.81 1.60
C PHE A 38 7.27 -0.09 0.36
N SER A 39 7.27 -1.40 0.59
CA SER A 39 7.18 -2.44 -0.42
C SER A 39 6.29 -3.58 0.09
N SER A 40 6.12 -4.62 -0.68
CA SER A 40 5.42 -5.85 -0.27
C SER A 40 5.98 -6.47 1.02
N TYR A 41 7.19 -6.11 1.39
CA TYR A 41 7.83 -6.55 2.64
C TYR A 41 6.96 -6.32 3.89
N VAL A 42 6.19 -5.23 3.96
CA VAL A 42 5.31 -4.95 5.10
C VAL A 42 4.21 -6.00 5.28
N TRP A 43 3.86 -6.71 4.22
CA TRP A 43 2.83 -7.73 4.22
C TRP A 43 3.32 -9.15 4.54
N ARG A 44 4.65 -9.38 4.69
CA ARG A 44 5.26 -10.71 4.83
C ARG A 44 4.61 -11.60 5.90
N GLY A 45 4.31 -11.02 7.07
CA GLY A 45 3.70 -11.75 8.19
C GLY A 45 2.24 -12.11 7.93
N ILE A 46 1.47 -11.15 7.44
CA ILE A 46 0.04 -11.30 7.13
C ILE A 46 -0.16 -12.25 5.96
N ALA A 47 0.66 -12.14 4.90
CA ALA A 47 0.60 -13.05 3.75
C ALA A 47 0.80 -14.52 4.18
N GLN A 48 1.81 -14.77 5.03
CA GLN A 48 2.07 -16.11 5.55
C GLN A 48 0.93 -16.60 6.48
N ALA A 49 0.37 -15.72 7.30
CA ALA A 49 -0.72 -16.07 8.20
C ALA A 49 -1.99 -16.44 7.42
N LEU A 50 -2.35 -15.65 6.40
CA LEU A 50 -3.50 -15.92 5.52
C LEU A 50 -3.31 -17.23 4.76
N ALA A 51 -2.18 -17.41 4.08
CA ALA A 51 -1.87 -18.64 3.33
C ALA A 51 -1.80 -19.88 4.25
N GLY A 52 -1.26 -19.72 5.47
CA GLY A 52 -1.17 -20.77 6.47
C GLY A 52 -2.51 -21.33 6.93
N THR A 53 -3.63 -20.64 6.67
CA THR A 53 -4.98 -21.18 6.92
C THR A 53 -5.37 -22.29 5.96
N GLY A 54 -4.66 -22.46 4.84
CA GLY A 54 -4.99 -23.39 3.78
C GLY A 54 -6.20 -22.96 2.93
N ARG A 55 -6.70 -21.73 3.13
CA ARG A 55 -7.88 -21.20 2.44
C ARG A 55 -7.52 -20.21 1.34
N TYR A 56 -6.50 -19.39 1.56
CA TYR A 56 -6.18 -18.25 0.70
C TYR A 56 -4.90 -18.46 -0.09
N GLN A 57 -4.94 -18.11 -1.38
CA GLN A 57 -3.77 -17.85 -2.20
C GLN A 57 -3.52 -16.34 -2.19
N VAL A 58 -2.38 -15.93 -1.67
CA VAL A 58 -2.06 -14.51 -1.44
C VAL A 58 -1.06 -14.02 -2.46
N PHE A 59 -1.42 -12.97 -3.18
CA PHE A 59 -0.59 -12.29 -4.17
C PHE A 59 0.01 -11.03 -3.55
N VAL A 60 1.31 -10.86 -3.68
CA VAL A 60 2.06 -9.68 -3.25
C VAL A 60 2.85 -9.13 -4.43
N TRP A 61 3.02 -7.82 -4.48
CA TRP A 61 3.73 -7.16 -5.55
C TRP A 61 4.32 -5.84 -5.08
N ASP A 62 5.39 -5.40 -5.70
CA ASP A 62 5.95 -4.07 -5.51
C ASP A 62 5.46 -3.15 -6.62
N MET A 63 4.91 -2.00 -6.25
CA MET A 63 4.50 -0.99 -7.23
C MET A 63 5.68 -0.54 -8.11
N PRO A 64 5.48 -0.19 -9.40
CA PRO A 64 6.50 0.49 -10.19
C PRO A 64 7.15 1.65 -9.44
N GLY A 65 8.48 1.68 -9.41
CA GLY A 65 9.23 2.68 -8.66
C GLY A 65 9.45 2.36 -7.18
N TYR A 66 9.09 1.15 -6.72
CA TYR A 66 9.21 0.71 -5.32
C TYR A 66 9.86 -0.67 -5.21
N GLY A 67 10.46 -0.95 -4.07
CA GLY A 67 10.97 -2.28 -3.69
C GLY A 67 11.90 -2.90 -4.71
N GLU A 68 11.53 -4.07 -5.24
CA GLU A 68 12.27 -4.82 -6.26
C GLU A 68 11.79 -4.55 -7.69
N SER A 69 10.73 -3.75 -7.87
CA SER A 69 10.25 -3.34 -9.19
C SER A 69 11.15 -2.28 -9.83
N ASP A 70 11.01 -2.08 -11.15
CA ASP A 70 11.80 -1.10 -11.88
C ASP A 70 11.79 0.28 -11.25
N MET A 71 12.98 0.89 -11.17
CA MET A 71 13.21 2.26 -10.74
C MET A 71 14.07 3.00 -11.78
N HIS A 72 13.46 3.50 -12.85
CA HIS A 72 14.21 4.19 -13.92
C HIS A 72 13.82 5.66 -14.07
N THR A 73 14.74 6.45 -14.63
CA THR A 73 14.52 7.88 -14.89
C THR A 73 13.31 8.09 -15.81
N GLY A 74 12.47 9.07 -15.49
CA GLY A 74 11.28 9.41 -16.28
C GLY A 74 10.09 8.45 -16.12
N GLN A 75 10.18 7.48 -15.20
CA GLN A 75 9.09 6.55 -14.92
C GLN A 75 7.85 7.29 -14.39
N ASP A 76 6.67 6.97 -14.92
CA ASP A 76 5.38 7.41 -14.36
C ASP A 76 5.00 6.47 -13.21
N VAL A 77 5.13 6.99 -11.99
CA VAL A 77 4.81 6.31 -10.73
C VAL A 77 3.67 7.02 -9.98
N SER A 78 2.92 7.88 -10.68
CA SER A 78 1.75 8.57 -10.14
C SER A 78 0.68 7.57 -9.68
N LEU A 79 -0.17 7.96 -8.73
CA LEU A 79 -1.30 7.12 -8.31
C LEU A 79 -2.23 6.74 -9.47
N ALA A 80 -2.28 7.59 -10.52
CA ALA A 80 -3.02 7.27 -11.74
C ALA A 80 -2.38 6.11 -12.51
N ALA A 81 -1.05 6.11 -12.67
CA ALA A 81 -0.31 5.02 -13.30
C ALA A 81 -0.42 3.72 -12.48
N GLN A 82 -0.22 3.81 -11.16
CA GLN A 82 -0.32 2.66 -10.26
C GLN A 82 -1.70 1.99 -10.31
N GLY A 83 -2.79 2.77 -10.36
CA GLY A 83 -4.15 2.22 -10.48
C GLY A 83 -4.36 1.44 -11.78
N ARG A 84 -3.79 1.90 -12.90
CA ARG A 84 -3.80 1.14 -14.17
C ARG A 84 -3.00 -0.16 -14.06
N VAL A 85 -1.80 -0.08 -13.47
CA VAL A 85 -0.93 -1.26 -13.29
C VAL A 85 -1.60 -2.33 -12.44
N LEU A 86 -2.32 -1.97 -11.37
CA LEU A 86 -3.06 -2.96 -10.58
C LEU A 86 -4.13 -3.65 -11.45
N ALA A 87 -4.88 -2.92 -12.27
CA ALA A 87 -5.87 -3.53 -13.17
C ALA A 87 -5.23 -4.45 -14.22
N GLU A 88 -4.05 -4.08 -14.75
CA GLU A 88 -3.24 -4.92 -15.64
C GLU A 88 -2.78 -6.21 -14.94
N LEU A 89 -2.31 -6.11 -13.69
CA LEU A 89 -1.87 -7.27 -12.89
C LEU A 89 -3.03 -8.23 -12.61
N LEU A 90 -4.21 -7.74 -12.22
CA LEU A 90 -5.38 -8.58 -12.01
C LEU A 90 -5.75 -9.36 -13.27
N THR A 91 -5.67 -8.69 -14.43
CA THR A 91 -5.88 -9.34 -15.73
C THR A 91 -4.81 -10.40 -16.01
N ARG A 92 -3.53 -10.08 -15.75
CA ARG A 92 -2.39 -11.01 -15.93
C ARG A 92 -2.50 -12.24 -15.04
N TRP A 93 -2.99 -12.07 -13.81
CA TRP A 93 -3.20 -13.15 -12.87
C TRP A 93 -4.51 -13.92 -13.10
N GLU A 94 -5.34 -13.48 -14.06
CA GLU A 94 -6.66 -14.06 -14.36
C GLU A 94 -7.60 -14.00 -13.13
N LEU A 95 -7.46 -12.97 -12.30
CA LEU A 95 -8.27 -12.76 -11.11
C LEU A 95 -9.47 -11.85 -11.44
N HIS A 96 -10.66 -12.44 -11.49
CA HIS A 96 -11.87 -11.70 -11.84
C HIS A 96 -12.46 -10.90 -10.68
N GLU A 97 -12.50 -11.47 -9.50
CA GLU A 97 -13.05 -10.86 -8.28
C GLU A 97 -12.24 -11.31 -7.04
N PRO A 98 -10.94 -10.95 -6.93
CA PRO A 98 -10.19 -11.26 -5.72
C PRO A 98 -10.66 -10.39 -4.55
N SER A 99 -10.39 -10.81 -3.31
CA SER A 99 -10.36 -9.88 -2.18
C SER A 99 -9.08 -9.05 -2.24
N VAL A 100 -9.18 -7.77 -1.90
CA VAL A 100 -8.03 -6.85 -1.91
C VAL A 100 -7.83 -6.28 -0.51
N VAL A 101 -6.59 -6.27 -0.04
CA VAL A 101 -6.17 -5.59 1.20
C VAL A 101 -5.13 -4.55 0.82
N ALA A 102 -5.37 -3.31 1.13
CA ALA A 102 -4.59 -2.20 0.60
C ALA A 102 -4.22 -1.18 1.70
N HIS A 103 -2.94 -0.85 1.80
CA HIS A 103 -2.39 0.07 2.79
C HIS A 103 -1.93 1.37 2.12
N ASP A 104 -2.17 2.51 2.76
CA ASP A 104 -1.67 3.85 2.39
C ASP A 104 -1.94 4.18 0.90
N PHE A 105 -0.91 4.41 0.06
CA PHE A 105 -1.07 4.60 -1.40
C PHE A 105 -1.69 3.40 -2.09
N GLY A 106 -1.47 2.18 -1.59
CA GLY A 106 -2.18 1.00 -2.08
C GLY A 106 -3.69 1.14 -1.97
N GLY A 107 -4.19 1.86 -0.95
CA GLY A 107 -5.60 2.22 -0.81
C GLY A 107 -6.08 3.11 -1.95
N ALA A 108 -5.39 4.22 -2.25
CA ALA A 108 -5.71 5.07 -3.39
C ALA A 108 -5.65 4.29 -4.72
N VAL A 109 -4.63 3.45 -4.89
CA VAL A 109 -4.43 2.61 -6.08
C VAL A 109 -5.57 1.63 -6.27
N SER A 110 -5.99 0.92 -5.22
CA SER A 110 -7.09 -0.04 -5.28
C SER A 110 -8.44 0.63 -5.55
N LEU A 111 -8.70 1.77 -4.92
CA LEU A 111 -9.91 2.57 -5.16
C LEU A 111 -9.95 3.09 -6.60
N ARG A 112 -8.83 3.59 -7.15
CA ARG A 112 -8.74 4.03 -8.54
C ARG A 112 -8.92 2.89 -9.52
N ALA A 113 -8.28 1.74 -9.29
CA ALA A 113 -8.44 0.57 -10.13
C ALA A 113 -9.91 0.12 -10.19
N HIS A 114 -10.62 0.14 -9.06
CA HIS A 114 -12.02 -0.21 -8.99
C HIS A 114 -12.93 0.81 -9.69
N LEU A 115 -12.80 2.10 -9.35
CA LEU A 115 -13.72 3.15 -9.80
C LEU A 115 -13.45 3.64 -11.22
N LEU A 116 -12.19 3.55 -11.72
CA LEU A 116 -11.79 4.13 -12.99
C LEU A 116 -11.32 3.10 -14.03
N HIS A 117 -10.83 1.93 -13.61
CA HIS A 117 -10.20 0.97 -14.51
C HIS A 117 -10.92 -0.39 -14.58
N GLY A 118 -12.13 -0.47 -14.00
CA GLY A 118 -13.00 -1.66 -14.11
C GLY A 118 -12.52 -2.87 -13.31
N ALA A 119 -11.56 -2.71 -12.39
CA ALA A 119 -11.17 -3.77 -11.49
C ALA A 119 -12.34 -4.15 -10.58
N ARG A 120 -12.67 -5.44 -10.53
CA ARG A 120 -13.74 -5.96 -9.70
C ARG A 120 -13.16 -6.70 -8.51
N TYR A 121 -13.71 -6.47 -7.34
CA TYR A 121 -13.31 -7.10 -6.10
C TYR A 121 -14.49 -7.79 -5.45
N ARG A 122 -14.25 -8.89 -4.77
CA ARG A 122 -15.20 -9.55 -3.89
C ARG A 122 -15.42 -8.74 -2.62
N ALA A 123 -14.31 -8.27 -2.04
CA ALA A 123 -14.28 -7.45 -0.85
C ALA A 123 -13.00 -6.58 -0.86
N LEU A 124 -13.05 -5.43 -0.20
CA LEU A 124 -11.92 -4.49 -0.11
C LEU A 124 -11.65 -4.12 1.35
N ALA A 125 -10.47 -4.44 1.86
CA ALA A 125 -9.98 -3.97 3.15
C ALA A 125 -8.97 -2.84 2.94
N LEU A 126 -9.22 -1.69 3.52
CA LEU A 126 -8.39 -0.48 3.47
C LEU A 126 -7.73 -0.28 4.83
N VAL A 127 -6.41 -0.26 4.88
CA VAL A 127 -5.62 -0.10 6.11
C VAL A 127 -4.87 1.22 6.02
N ASP A 128 -5.20 2.18 6.88
CA ASP A 128 -4.63 3.53 6.90
C ASP A 128 -4.49 4.17 5.49
N PRO A 129 -5.54 4.11 4.62
CA PRO A 129 -5.39 4.47 3.22
C PRO A 129 -5.27 5.97 3.01
N VAL A 130 -4.47 6.37 2.03
CA VAL A 130 -4.57 7.70 1.41
C VAL A 130 -5.81 7.71 0.52
N ALA A 131 -6.85 8.42 0.95
CA ALA A 131 -8.13 8.42 0.24
C ALA A 131 -8.86 9.77 0.24
N LEU A 132 -8.66 10.60 1.24
CA LEU A 132 -9.41 11.85 1.44
C LEU A 132 -8.49 13.05 1.56
N ALA A 133 -8.75 14.06 0.77
CA ALA A 133 -8.08 15.37 0.85
C ALA A 133 -8.39 16.09 2.19
N PRO A 134 -7.49 16.99 2.68
CA PRO A 134 -6.08 17.06 2.28
C PRO A 134 -5.26 15.94 2.92
N TRP A 135 -4.20 15.52 2.23
CA TRP A 135 -3.24 14.53 2.75
C TRP A 135 -1.78 14.98 2.50
N GLY A 136 -0.85 14.18 3.00
CA GLY A 136 0.57 14.50 3.01
C GLY A 136 0.94 15.47 4.13
N SER A 137 1.93 15.10 4.93
CA SER A 137 2.50 15.94 5.99
C SER A 137 3.16 17.20 5.43
N PRO A 138 3.46 18.23 6.24
CA PRO A 138 4.24 19.38 5.79
C PRO A 138 5.60 18.99 5.19
N SER A 139 6.29 18.00 5.77
CA SER A 139 7.56 17.48 5.26
C SER A 139 7.37 16.74 3.92
N PHE A 140 6.34 15.91 3.78
CA PHE A 140 6.01 15.24 2.52
C PHE A 140 5.79 16.24 1.39
N ARG A 141 4.97 17.26 1.64
CA ARG A 141 4.71 18.33 0.64
C ARG A 141 5.94 19.17 0.33
N LEU A 142 6.83 19.38 1.32
CA LEU A 142 8.10 20.08 1.08
C LEU A 142 9.02 19.27 0.17
N LEU A 143 9.18 17.97 0.47
CA LEU A 143 9.98 17.05 -0.35
C LEU A 143 9.44 16.97 -1.78
N GLY A 144 8.14 16.84 -1.96
CA GLY A 144 7.52 16.78 -3.30
C GLY A 144 7.73 18.04 -4.12
N ARG A 145 7.61 19.24 -3.51
CA ARG A 145 7.81 20.52 -4.22
C ARG A 145 9.26 20.81 -4.61
N HIS A 146 10.21 20.23 -3.90
CA HIS A 146 11.65 20.50 -4.06
C HIS A 146 12.44 19.21 -4.26
N ALA A 147 11.83 18.20 -4.90
CA ALA A 147 12.42 16.90 -5.10
C ALA A 147 13.78 16.97 -5.80
N ASP A 148 13.90 17.84 -6.80
CA ASP A 148 15.12 18.12 -7.53
C ASP A 148 16.28 18.64 -6.65
N VAL A 149 15.97 19.38 -5.59
CA VAL A 149 16.96 19.86 -4.60
C VAL A 149 17.35 18.74 -3.65
N PHE A 150 16.36 18.02 -3.11
CA PHE A 150 16.61 16.94 -2.15
C PHE A 150 17.32 15.74 -2.79
N GLU A 151 17.09 15.47 -4.07
CA GLU A 151 17.79 14.42 -4.83
C GLU A 151 19.31 14.63 -4.88
N GLN A 152 19.78 15.87 -4.73
CA GLN A 152 21.20 16.24 -4.70
C GLN A 152 21.86 16.01 -3.34
N LEU A 153 21.14 15.55 -2.32
CA LEU A 153 21.73 15.27 -1.00
C LEU A 153 22.85 14.23 -1.11
N PRO A 154 23.98 14.43 -0.41
CA PRO A 154 24.95 13.37 -0.22
C PRO A 154 24.31 12.11 0.37
N SER A 155 24.74 10.94 -0.06
CA SER A 155 24.12 9.64 0.30
C SER A 155 23.93 9.43 1.81
N ALA A 156 24.86 9.95 2.63
CA ALA A 156 24.75 9.85 4.10
C ALA A 156 23.60 10.69 4.66
N LEU A 157 23.40 11.90 4.12
CA LEU A 157 22.28 12.78 4.54
C LEU A 157 20.95 12.26 4.01
N HIS A 158 20.91 11.76 2.77
CA HIS A 158 19.73 11.10 2.22
C HIS A 158 19.32 9.90 3.08
N ARG A 159 20.25 9.00 3.40
CA ARG A 159 19.98 7.85 4.29
C ARG A 159 19.39 8.30 5.64
N ALA A 160 19.98 9.32 6.26
CA ALA A 160 19.49 9.85 7.53
C ALA A 160 18.07 10.41 7.41
N LEU A 161 17.78 11.15 6.33
CA LEU A 161 16.45 11.69 6.04
C LEU A 161 15.41 10.58 5.87
N VAL A 162 15.69 9.59 5.01
CA VAL A 162 14.75 8.48 4.76
C VAL A 162 14.52 7.67 6.04
N ARG A 163 15.58 7.42 6.82
CA ARG A 163 15.49 6.70 8.09
C ARG A 163 14.57 7.42 9.08
N GLU A 164 14.77 8.73 9.25
CA GLU A 164 13.93 9.55 10.13
C GLU A 164 12.49 9.62 9.62
N TYR A 165 12.32 9.77 8.31
CA TYR A 165 11.00 9.78 7.69
C TYR A 165 10.24 8.48 7.96
N VAL A 166 10.86 7.32 7.73
CA VAL A 166 10.26 6.00 8.01
C VAL A 166 10.00 5.82 9.50
N SER A 167 10.87 6.34 10.38
CA SER A 167 10.70 6.21 11.84
C SER A 167 9.53 7.06 12.39
N SER A 168 9.03 8.03 11.61
CA SER A 168 7.98 8.97 12.04
C SER A 168 6.55 8.46 11.87
N VAL A 169 6.34 7.18 11.58
CA VAL A 169 5.02 6.57 11.31
C VAL A 169 4.04 6.59 12.49
N GLY A 170 4.51 6.94 13.70
CA GLY A 170 3.70 6.89 14.92
C GLY A 170 3.70 5.52 15.58
N GLY A 171 2.77 5.30 16.51
CA GLY A 171 2.66 4.05 17.27
C GLY A 171 3.81 3.81 18.25
N PRO A 172 4.06 2.54 18.62
CA PRO A 172 5.11 2.17 19.58
C PRO A 172 6.53 2.34 19.02
N GLY A 173 6.65 2.55 17.71
CA GLY A 173 7.90 2.69 17.00
C GLY A 173 8.45 1.38 16.44
N LEU A 174 9.09 1.46 15.29
CA LEU A 174 9.59 0.31 14.55
C LEU A 174 10.91 -0.23 15.12
N HIS A 175 11.07 -1.54 15.09
CA HIS A 175 12.36 -2.16 15.43
C HIS A 175 13.45 -1.70 14.44
N PRO A 176 14.70 -1.37 14.89
CA PRO A 176 15.76 -0.86 14.02
C PRO A 176 16.04 -1.70 12.77
N ALA A 177 15.97 -3.04 12.88
CA ALA A 177 16.19 -3.93 11.74
C ALA A 177 15.06 -3.84 10.70
N VAL A 178 13.83 -3.53 11.11
CA VAL A 178 12.71 -3.28 10.21
C VAL A 178 12.93 -1.95 9.48
N ILE A 179 13.31 -0.89 10.21
CA ILE A 179 13.65 0.40 9.61
C ILE A 179 14.75 0.24 8.57
N ASP A 180 15.83 -0.49 8.89
CA ASP A 180 16.94 -0.72 7.96
C ASP A 180 16.45 -1.40 6.66
N ARG A 181 15.55 -2.39 6.78
CA ARG A 181 14.99 -3.10 5.63
C ARG A 181 14.05 -2.23 4.79
N LEU A 182 13.26 -1.36 5.43
CA LEU A 182 12.37 -0.43 4.74
C LEU A 182 13.12 0.70 4.02
N VAL A 183 14.28 1.08 4.54
CA VAL A 183 15.13 2.14 3.97
C VAL A 183 15.99 1.62 2.81
N GLU A 184 16.41 0.36 2.84
CA GLU A 184 17.36 -0.24 1.91
C GLU A 184 17.04 0.01 0.42
N PRO A 185 15.79 -0.16 -0.07
CA PRO A 185 15.46 0.04 -1.49
C PRO A 185 15.70 1.48 -1.98
N TRP A 186 15.68 2.44 -1.06
CA TRP A 186 15.83 3.87 -1.36
C TRP A 186 17.28 4.34 -1.37
N LEU A 187 18.23 3.45 -1.12
CA LEU A 187 19.66 3.80 -1.08
C LEU A 187 20.32 3.60 -2.44
N GLY A 188 21.50 4.23 -2.60
CA GLY A 188 22.20 4.27 -3.87
C GLY A 188 21.56 5.27 -4.86
N GLU A 189 22.18 5.39 -6.02
CA GLU A 189 21.79 6.42 -7.01
C GLU A 189 20.36 6.22 -7.52
N HIS A 190 20.00 5.00 -7.90
CA HIS A 190 18.66 4.70 -8.40
C HIS A 190 17.58 4.82 -7.33
N GLY A 191 17.83 4.28 -6.13
CA GLY A 191 16.89 4.34 -5.02
C GLY A 191 16.65 5.76 -4.52
N GLN A 192 17.71 6.57 -4.42
CA GLN A 192 17.61 7.98 -4.02
C GLN A 192 16.74 8.77 -5.02
N SER A 193 17.02 8.64 -6.31
CA SER A 193 16.23 9.29 -7.37
C SER A 193 14.77 8.82 -7.35
N ALA A 194 14.53 7.52 -7.19
CA ALA A 194 13.18 6.96 -7.12
C ALA A 194 12.40 7.47 -5.90
N PHE A 195 13.05 7.59 -4.74
CA PHE A 195 12.41 8.10 -3.52
C PHE A 195 11.82 9.50 -3.72
N TYR A 196 12.59 10.42 -4.27
CA TYR A 196 12.09 11.78 -4.49
C TYR A 196 11.10 11.86 -5.65
N ARG A 197 11.27 11.07 -6.70
CA ARG A 197 10.37 11.01 -7.83
C ARG A 197 8.95 10.57 -7.43
N GLN A 198 8.82 9.51 -6.62
CA GLN A 198 7.50 9.02 -6.21
C GLN A 198 6.77 10.05 -5.34
N ILE A 199 7.49 10.79 -4.47
CA ILE A 199 6.89 11.88 -3.68
C ILE A 199 6.48 13.04 -4.58
N ALA A 200 7.32 13.40 -5.56
CA ALA A 200 7.02 14.50 -6.50
C ALA A 200 5.81 14.23 -7.39
N GLN A 201 5.54 12.96 -7.70
CA GLN A 201 4.39 12.55 -8.53
C GLN A 201 3.13 12.21 -7.71
N ALA A 202 3.21 12.29 -6.39
CA ALA A 202 2.08 12.09 -5.50
C ALA A 202 1.18 13.34 -5.47
N ASP A 203 0.29 13.44 -6.45
CA ASP A 203 -0.63 14.57 -6.59
C ASP A 203 -1.99 14.25 -5.95
N GLN A 204 -2.48 15.17 -5.10
CA GLN A 204 -3.81 15.07 -4.46
C GLN A 204 -4.94 14.98 -5.48
N ALA A 205 -4.79 15.55 -6.67
CA ALA A 205 -5.76 15.45 -7.75
C ALA A 205 -6.19 14.00 -8.02
N HIS A 206 -5.28 13.03 -7.83
CA HIS A 206 -5.57 11.61 -8.05
C HIS A 206 -6.53 11.00 -7.02
N THR A 207 -6.67 11.59 -5.84
CA THR A 207 -7.71 11.22 -4.86
C THR A 207 -8.96 12.09 -5.03
N ASP A 208 -8.79 13.37 -5.40
CA ASP A 208 -9.90 14.29 -5.64
C ASP A 208 -10.82 13.81 -6.77
N GLU A 209 -10.26 13.17 -7.80
CA GLU A 209 -11.02 12.58 -8.92
C GLU A 209 -12.01 11.50 -8.50
N ILE A 210 -11.77 10.82 -7.38
CA ILE A 210 -12.54 9.64 -6.97
C ILE A 210 -13.28 9.80 -5.64
N GLN A 211 -12.89 10.74 -4.77
CA GLN A 211 -13.44 10.83 -3.43
C GLN A 211 -14.96 11.10 -3.39
N ASP A 212 -15.51 11.77 -4.39
CA ASP A 212 -16.95 12.02 -4.51
C ASP A 212 -17.71 10.80 -5.06
N ARG A 213 -16.99 9.78 -5.52
CA ARG A 213 -17.54 8.53 -6.07
C ARG A 213 -17.54 7.37 -5.09
N TYR A 214 -17.06 7.55 -3.85
CA TYR A 214 -17.05 6.47 -2.86
C TYR A 214 -18.45 5.92 -2.53
N GLY A 215 -19.50 6.73 -2.72
CA GLY A 215 -20.90 6.29 -2.63
C GLY A 215 -21.33 5.28 -3.71
N GLU A 216 -20.54 5.11 -4.78
CA GLU A 216 -20.79 4.14 -5.86
C GLU A 216 -20.24 2.73 -5.53
N ILE A 217 -19.41 2.60 -4.48
CA ILE A 217 -18.80 1.33 -4.10
C ILE A 217 -19.87 0.41 -3.53
N GLY A 218 -20.24 -0.61 -4.28
CA GLY A 218 -21.31 -1.56 -3.96
C GLY A 218 -20.83 -2.93 -3.46
N ILE A 219 -19.56 -3.03 -3.04
CA ILE A 219 -18.95 -4.25 -2.50
C ILE A 219 -18.72 -4.10 -0.99
N PRO A 220 -18.55 -5.19 -0.24
CA PRO A 220 -18.15 -5.12 1.16
C PRO A 220 -16.81 -4.39 1.34
N VAL A 221 -16.80 -3.39 2.25
CA VAL A 221 -15.57 -2.64 2.56
C VAL A 221 -15.31 -2.66 4.07
N LEU A 222 -14.06 -2.93 4.42
CA LEU A 222 -13.51 -2.77 5.76
C LEU A 222 -12.50 -1.60 5.74
N VAL A 223 -12.61 -0.69 6.68
CA VAL A 223 -11.64 0.38 6.92
C VAL A 223 -10.97 0.13 8.26
N CYS A 224 -9.73 -0.31 8.29
CA CYS A 224 -8.90 -0.43 9.48
C CYS A 224 -8.04 0.82 9.66
N TRP A 225 -7.75 1.18 10.91
CA TRP A 225 -6.93 2.35 11.18
C TRP A 225 -6.16 2.24 12.48
N GLY A 226 -4.84 2.48 12.43
CA GLY A 226 -4.03 2.60 13.65
C GLY A 226 -4.45 3.80 14.50
N GLU A 227 -4.75 3.58 15.78
CA GLU A 227 -5.21 4.67 16.67
C GLU A 227 -4.16 5.77 16.84
N ASP A 228 -2.88 5.41 16.77
CA ASP A 228 -1.72 6.28 16.95
C ASP A 228 -1.04 6.67 15.61
N ASP A 229 -1.76 6.60 14.47
CA ASP A 229 -1.21 6.97 13.16
C ASP A 229 -0.68 8.41 13.18
N GLY A 230 0.65 8.52 13.07
CA GLY A 230 1.37 9.81 13.09
C GLY A 230 1.33 10.55 11.76
N TRP A 231 0.89 9.91 10.67
CA TRP A 231 0.86 10.49 9.33
C TRP A 231 -0.53 10.92 8.88
N ILE A 232 -1.53 10.07 9.11
CA ILE A 232 -2.91 10.33 8.68
C ILE A 232 -3.84 10.16 9.89
N PRO A 233 -4.51 11.22 10.34
CA PRO A 233 -5.34 11.15 11.56
C PRO A 233 -6.47 10.11 11.47
N LEU A 234 -6.72 9.37 12.55
CA LEU A 234 -7.83 8.41 12.72
C LEU A 234 -9.19 8.95 12.26
N ALA A 235 -9.42 10.24 12.41
CA ALA A 235 -10.65 10.90 11.96
C ALA A 235 -10.89 10.74 10.45
N LYS A 236 -9.84 10.64 9.64
CA LYS A 236 -9.94 10.38 8.20
C LYS A 236 -10.49 8.99 7.90
N GLY A 237 -10.14 8.00 8.70
CA GLY A 237 -10.69 6.64 8.59
C GLY A 237 -12.20 6.61 8.85
N ARG A 238 -12.64 7.30 9.91
CA ARG A 238 -14.09 7.44 10.21
C ARG A 238 -14.84 8.19 9.10
N GLU A 239 -14.24 9.24 8.56
CA GLU A 239 -14.80 10.01 7.46
C GLU A 239 -14.90 9.13 6.19
N LEU A 240 -13.87 8.37 5.87
CA LEU A 240 -13.88 7.46 4.71
C LEU A 240 -14.96 6.39 4.84
N ALA A 241 -15.03 5.72 5.99
CA ALA A 241 -16.05 4.70 6.23
C ALA A 241 -17.47 5.28 6.11
N ALA A 242 -17.69 6.52 6.56
CA ALA A 242 -18.99 7.18 6.43
C ALA A 242 -19.38 7.53 4.98
N ARG A 243 -18.42 7.64 4.08
CA ARG A 243 -18.65 7.92 2.64
C ARG A 243 -18.93 6.67 1.80
N ILE A 244 -18.56 5.48 2.30
CA ILE A 244 -18.72 4.21 1.59
C ILE A 244 -19.92 3.46 2.17
N PRO A 245 -20.97 3.16 1.38
CA PRO A 245 -22.17 2.49 1.88
C PRO A 245 -21.86 1.13 2.52
N GLY A 246 -22.29 0.94 3.78
CA GLY A 246 -22.11 -0.32 4.47
C GLY A 246 -20.67 -0.65 4.91
N ALA A 247 -19.73 0.30 4.80
CA ALA A 247 -18.38 0.06 5.24
C ALA A 247 -18.30 -0.15 6.77
N ARG A 248 -17.57 -1.19 7.17
CA ARG A 248 -17.19 -1.46 8.56
C ARG A 248 -15.94 -0.66 8.91
N PHE A 249 -15.92 -0.01 10.08
CA PHE A 249 -14.75 0.70 10.60
C PHE A 249 -14.19 0.00 11.83
N GLU A 250 -12.88 -0.31 11.82
CA GLU A 250 -12.17 -0.98 12.91
C GLU A 250 -10.89 -0.22 13.28
N PRO A 251 -10.84 0.46 14.42
CA PRO A 251 -9.60 1.02 14.94
C PRO A 251 -8.73 -0.13 15.47
N ILE A 252 -7.42 -0.07 15.20
CA ILE A 252 -6.44 -1.04 15.68
C ILE A 252 -5.64 -0.38 16.81
N THR A 253 -5.70 -1.00 17.98
CA THR A 253 -5.10 -0.44 19.19
C THR A 253 -3.57 -0.50 19.17
N SER A 254 -2.92 0.47 19.83
CA SER A 254 -1.45 0.50 19.97
C SER A 254 -0.71 0.35 18.62
N ALA A 255 -1.23 0.96 17.58
CA ALA A 255 -0.67 0.90 16.24
C ALA A 255 -0.63 2.30 15.61
N GLY A 256 0.48 2.63 14.97
CA GLY A 256 0.66 3.79 14.13
C GLY A 256 0.29 3.50 12.68
N HIS A 257 0.87 4.24 11.74
CA HIS A 257 0.60 4.11 10.31
C HIS A 257 1.01 2.74 9.73
N LEU A 258 2.06 2.09 10.27
CA LEU A 258 2.46 0.73 9.89
C LEU A 258 1.84 -0.32 10.81
N VAL A 259 0.52 -0.44 10.79
CA VAL A 259 -0.24 -1.41 11.59
C VAL A 259 0.29 -2.84 11.42
N GLN A 260 0.79 -3.18 10.22
CA GLN A 260 1.37 -4.48 9.89
C GLN A 260 2.61 -4.83 10.74
N GLU A 261 3.31 -3.82 11.24
CA GLU A 261 4.49 -3.97 12.09
C GLU A 261 4.16 -3.78 13.57
N ASP A 262 3.27 -2.84 13.88
CA ASP A 262 2.97 -2.44 15.25
C ASP A 262 2.02 -3.44 15.96
N ASN A 263 0.94 -3.85 15.29
CA ASN A 263 -0.04 -4.80 15.83
C ASN A 263 -0.50 -5.81 14.77
N PRO A 264 0.42 -6.64 14.24
CA PRO A 264 0.10 -7.62 13.20
C PRO A 264 -0.93 -8.67 13.65
N ALA A 265 -1.01 -8.98 14.92
CA ALA A 265 -1.92 -10.00 15.44
C ALA A 265 -3.38 -9.54 15.35
N GLU A 266 -3.68 -8.34 15.83
CA GLU A 266 -5.03 -7.77 15.77
C GLU A 266 -5.45 -7.51 14.32
N LEU A 267 -4.56 -6.89 13.51
CA LEU A 267 -4.84 -6.67 12.10
C LEU A 267 -5.13 -7.98 11.36
N THR A 268 -4.33 -9.04 11.59
CA THR A 268 -4.54 -10.35 10.98
C THR A 268 -5.90 -10.93 11.37
N ALA A 269 -6.27 -10.86 12.65
CA ALA A 269 -7.55 -11.37 13.13
C ALA A 269 -8.74 -10.64 12.48
N VAL A 270 -8.69 -9.33 12.43
CA VAL A 270 -9.72 -8.48 11.81
C VAL A 270 -9.85 -8.77 10.31
N LEU A 271 -8.72 -8.87 9.61
CA LEU A 271 -8.70 -9.22 8.18
C LEU A 271 -9.25 -10.62 7.92
N MET A 272 -8.86 -11.62 8.73
CA MET A 272 -9.37 -12.99 8.59
C MET A 272 -10.87 -13.08 8.83
N ASP A 273 -11.40 -12.35 9.80
CA ASP A 273 -12.84 -12.28 10.04
C ASP A 273 -13.57 -11.71 8.83
N PHE A 274 -13.13 -10.55 8.37
CA PHE A 274 -13.72 -9.86 7.22
C PHE A 274 -13.67 -10.72 5.94
N LEU A 275 -12.53 -11.32 5.64
CA LEU A 275 -12.37 -12.18 4.46
C LEU A 275 -13.25 -13.45 4.54
N ARG A 276 -13.43 -14.03 5.74
CA ARG A 276 -14.31 -15.19 5.93
C ARG A 276 -15.79 -14.86 5.74
N GLU A 277 -16.22 -13.70 6.22
CA GLU A 277 -17.60 -13.22 6.07
C GLU A 277 -17.99 -13.02 4.60
N HIS A 278 -17.01 -12.73 3.75
CA HIS A 278 -17.21 -12.41 2.33
C HIS A 278 -16.56 -13.42 1.38
N ALA A 279 -16.33 -14.62 1.85
CA ALA A 279 -15.77 -15.72 1.08
C ALA A 279 -16.69 -16.20 -0.07
N ALA A 280 -16.12 -16.94 -1.04
CA ALA A 280 -16.85 -17.52 -2.18
C ALA A 280 -17.73 -18.70 -1.75
#